data_0b918b61cbcb28d9510ba31411c66002
#
_entry.id   0b918b61cbcb28d9510ba31411c66002
#
_cell.length_a   1.000
_cell.length_b   1.000
_cell.length_c   1.000
_cell.angle_alpha   90.00
_cell.angle_beta   90.00
_cell.angle_gamma   90.00
#
_symmetry.space_group_name_H-M   'P 1'
#
loop_
_entity.id
_entity.type
_entity.pdbx_description
1 polymer ?
#
loop_
_entity_poly.entity_id
_entity_poly.type
_entity_poly.pdbx_seq_one_letter_code
_entity_poly.pdbx_strand_id
1 'polypeptide(L)'
;MKEDKILRVGVIGAGWIAEKAAITLNGLDDCMIYAIASRSQAKADEFAAKWGVPRAYGSYAQLIADADVDLVYVATPHSHHFDVTCQALMADKPCLVEKAFMANCRETYDVIRIAIERRVFLAEAVWTRYQPIVDTIRQLIISGRIGEPRLVTATLGYSMGNKPRIMQPELCGGALLDLGVYALNFVRMFFPLPVSSMQCSCVKSDTGMDITNAITLVLDGGRDGQLLCNLQSSAACVGDNIGVIAGTQGNLIIDNINNPQTVTVNGPDRTYVETIHVPQQITGYEYEFQACRQALLDGKIETEAMPLSETMYIMSQMDELRRSMGVVYPMDKKK
;
A
#
# COMPACT_ATOMS: atom_id res chain seq x y z
N MET A 1 23.20 -4.32 8.61
CA MET A 1 23.69 -4.72 7.28
C MET A 1 24.89 -3.85 6.94
N LYS A 2 25.81 -4.25 6.04
CA LYS A 2 26.93 -3.39 5.58
C LYS A 2 26.44 -2.52 4.43
N GLU A 3 26.99 -1.31 4.29
CA GLU A 3 26.54 -0.28 3.34
C GLU A 3 26.67 -0.71 1.85
N ASP A 4 27.68 -1.49 1.54
CA ASP A 4 27.98 -2.05 0.21
C ASP A 4 27.24 -3.38 -0.09
N LYS A 5 26.40 -3.87 0.85
CA LYS A 5 25.67 -5.13 0.67
C LYS A 5 24.41 -4.93 -0.17
N ILE A 6 24.24 -5.72 -1.23
CA ILE A 6 22.99 -5.84 -1.97
C ILE A 6 21.93 -6.49 -1.07
N LEU A 7 20.74 -5.89 -1.01
CA LEU A 7 19.59 -6.44 -0.29
C LEU A 7 19.04 -7.66 -1.04
N ARG A 8 19.08 -8.84 -0.42
CA ARG A 8 18.56 -10.09 -0.99
C ARG A 8 17.12 -10.30 -0.55
N VAL A 9 16.18 -10.10 -1.49
CA VAL A 9 14.75 -10.20 -1.24
C VAL A 9 14.25 -11.60 -1.55
N GLY A 10 13.62 -12.24 -0.57
CA GLY A 10 12.87 -13.49 -0.74
C GLY A 10 11.38 -13.18 -0.91
N VAL A 11 10.80 -13.54 -2.05
CA VAL A 11 9.40 -13.27 -2.40
C VAL A 11 8.53 -14.47 -2.04
N ILE A 12 7.48 -14.27 -1.25
CA ILE A 12 6.50 -15.31 -0.91
C ILE A 12 5.21 -15.07 -1.70
N GLY A 13 4.89 -15.99 -2.62
CA GLY A 13 3.79 -15.88 -3.57
C GLY A 13 4.29 -15.63 -4.98
N ALA A 14 3.87 -16.46 -5.95
CA ALA A 14 4.28 -16.39 -7.36
C ALA A 14 3.12 -15.86 -8.24
N GLY A 15 2.52 -14.74 -7.83
CA GLY A 15 1.42 -14.06 -8.51
C GLY A 15 1.88 -12.85 -9.32
N TRP A 16 0.91 -12.09 -9.85
CA TRP A 16 1.15 -10.90 -10.66
C TRP A 16 2.01 -9.84 -9.94
N ILE A 17 1.79 -9.61 -8.63
CA ILE A 17 2.58 -8.61 -7.89
C ILE A 17 4.03 -9.09 -7.69
N ALA A 18 4.25 -10.40 -7.54
CA ALA A 18 5.59 -10.97 -7.51
C ALA A 18 6.33 -10.77 -8.84
N GLU A 19 5.63 -10.82 -10.00
CA GLU A 19 6.23 -10.49 -11.30
C GLU A 19 6.63 -9.01 -11.36
N LYS A 20 5.82 -8.10 -10.79
CA LYS A 20 6.21 -6.68 -10.67
C LYS A 20 7.45 -6.49 -9.81
N ALA A 21 7.52 -7.18 -8.67
CA ALA A 21 8.70 -7.16 -7.82
C ALA A 21 9.94 -7.70 -8.54
N ALA A 22 9.80 -8.77 -9.35
CA ALA A 22 10.92 -9.30 -10.13
C ALA A 22 11.43 -8.30 -11.18
N ILE A 23 10.53 -7.64 -11.92
CA ILE A 23 10.91 -6.59 -12.88
C ILE A 23 11.65 -5.45 -12.15
N THR A 24 11.11 -5.00 -11.02
CA THR A 24 11.68 -3.92 -10.22
C THR A 24 13.07 -4.27 -9.71
N LEU A 25 13.20 -5.41 -9.03
CA LEU A 25 14.44 -5.83 -8.38
C LEU A 25 15.54 -6.17 -9.40
N ASN A 26 15.17 -6.67 -10.58
CA ASN A 26 16.13 -6.90 -11.67
C ASN A 26 16.61 -5.60 -12.31
N GLY A 27 15.97 -4.48 -12.09
CA GLY A 27 16.38 -3.15 -12.56
C GLY A 27 17.17 -2.35 -11.54
N LEU A 28 17.38 -2.88 -10.30
CA LEU A 28 18.12 -2.23 -9.23
C LEU A 28 19.52 -2.81 -9.07
N ASP A 29 20.48 -1.95 -8.74
CA ASP A 29 21.88 -2.36 -8.47
C ASP A 29 22.11 -2.72 -6.99
N ASP A 30 21.27 -2.21 -6.07
CA ASP A 30 21.42 -2.30 -4.62
C ASP A 30 20.42 -3.27 -3.93
N CYS A 31 19.45 -3.77 -4.70
CA CYS A 31 18.47 -4.79 -4.26
C CYS A 31 18.37 -5.87 -5.35
N MET A 32 18.10 -7.11 -4.95
CA MET A 32 17.89 -8.21 -5.91
C MET A 32 16.79 -9.16 -5.45
N ILE A 33 16.08 -9.75 -6.41
CA ILE A 33 15.24 -10.91 -6.13
C ILE A 33 16.15 -12.15 -5.99
N TYR A 34 16.29 -12.62 -4.76
CA TYR A 34 17.19 -13.73 -4.44
C TYR A 34 16.48 -15.08 -4.38
N ALA A 35 15.27 -15.10 -3.85
CA ALA A 35 14.49 -16.31 -3.66
C ALA A 35 13.01 -16.10 -3.97
N ILE A 36 12.35 -17.17 -4.43
CA ILE A 36 10.90 -17.24 -4.60
C ILE A 36 10.34 -18.46 -3.88
N ALA A 37 9.22 -18.31 -3.18
CA ALA A 37 8.48 -19.43 -2.62
C ALA A 37 7.03 -19.47 -3.10
N SER A 38 6.58 -20.67 -3.42
CA SER A 38 5.18 -20.98 -3.74
C SER A 38 4.75 -22.24 -2.98
N ARG A 39 3.43 -22.45 -2.84
CA ARG A 39 2.87 -23.72 -2.30
C ARG A 39 3.06 -24.91 -3.26
N SER A 40 3.62 -24.69 -4.43
CA SER A 40 3.97 -25.68 -5.44
C SER A 40 5.40 -25.44 -5.89
N GLN A 41 6.28 -26.44 -5.74
CA GLN A 41 7.66 -26.36 -6.23
C GLN A 41 7.70 -26.04 -7.72
N ALA A 42 6.88 -26.71 -8.53
CA ALA A 42 6.85 -26.48 -9.98
C ALA A 42 6.53 -25.03 -10.35
N LYS A 43 5.61 -24.35 -9.61
CA LYS A 43 5.34 -22.92 -9.83
C LYS A 43 6.49 -22.03 -9.39
N ALA A 44 7.21 -22.39 -8.33
CA ALA A 44 8.39 -21.65 -7.90
C ALA A 44 9.51 -21.80 -8.93
N ASP A 45 9.74 -23.01 -9.45
CA ASP A 45 10.76 -23.28 -10.48
C ASP A 45 10.46 -22.55 -11.79
N GLU A 46 9.19 -22.56 -12.24
CA GLU A 46 8.74 -21.82 -13.43
C GLU A 46 9.00 -20.33 -13.28
N PHE A 47 8.61 -19.74 -12.13
CA PHE A 47 8.85 -18.33 -11.84
C PHE A 47 10.35 -18.03 -11.80
N ALA A 48 11.14 -18.86 -11.13
CA ALA A 48 12.59 -18.67 -11.02
C ALA A 48 13.28 -18.74 -12.40
N ALA A 49 12.89 -19.68 -13.23
CA ALA A 49 13.41 -19.80 -14.61
C ALA A 49 13.04 -18.58 -15.47
N LYS A 50 11.81 -18.07 -15.33
CA LYS A 50 11.32 -16.90 -16.08
C LYS A 50 12.06 -15.61 -15.72
N TRP A 51 12.34 -15.41 -14.44
CA TRP A 51 12.86 -14.15 -13.90
C TRP A 51 14.34 -14.19 -13.47
N GLY A 52 15.02 -15.32 -13.63
CA GLY A 52 16.42 -15.48 -13.25
C GLY A 52 16.64 -15.50 -11.73
N VAL A 53 15.66 -16.00 -10.94
CA VAL A 53 15.75 -16.03 -9.48
C VAL A 53 16.67 -17.18 -9.05
N PRO A 54 17.70 -16.93 -8.21
CA PRO A 54 18.70 -17.97 -7.87
C PRO A 54 18.15 -19.15 -7.07
N ARG A 55 17.10 -18.95 -6.27
CA ARG A 55 16.54 -19.97 -5.36
C ARG A 55 15.03 -20.09 -5.53
N ALA A 56 14.52 -21.32 -5.62
CA ALA A 56 13.10 -21.63 -5.72
C ALA A 56 12.70 -22.65 -4.65
N TYR A 57 11.64 -22.34 -3.88
CA TYR A 57 11.18 -23.15 -2.76
C TYR A 57 9.71 -23.55 -2.93
N GLY A 58 9.40 -24.83 -2.67
CA GLY A 58 8.04 -25.38 -2.69
C GLY A 58 7.22 -25.11 -1.43
N SER A 59 7.81 -24.42 -0.44
CA SER A 59 7.09 -23.99 0.77
C SER A 59 7.64 -22.67 1.29
N TYR A 60 6.78 -21.90 1.97
CA TYR A 60 7.14 -20.62 2.58
C TYR A 60 8.17 -20.80 3.71
N ALA A 61 8.02 -21.89 4.49
CA ALA A 61 8.94 -22.20 5.58
C ALA A 61 10.39 -22.41 5.10
N GLN A 62 10.60 -23.01 3.93
CA GLN A 62 11.93 -23.20 3.36
C GLN A 62 12.59 -21.86 3.02
N LEU A 63 11.86 -20.92 2.40
CA LEU A 63 12.37 -19.58 2.12
C LEU A 63 12.66 -18.82 3.40
N ILE A 64 11.76 -18.87 4.39
CA ILE A 64 11.93 -18.21 5.69
C ILE A 64 13.17 -18.74 6.42
N ALA A 65 13.48 -20.04 6.29
CA ALA A 65 14.64 -20.66 6.91
C ALA A 65 15.97 -20.36 6.18
N ASP A 66 15.93 -19.80 4.96
CA ASP A 66 17.14 -19.47 4.22
C ASP A 66 17.86 -18.27 4.88
N ALA A 67 19.09 -18.54 5.40
CA ALA A 67 19.91 -17.53 6.08
C ALA A 67 20.36 -16.40 5.15
N ASP A 68 20.36 -16.65 3.84
CA ASP A 68 20.78 -15.68 2.82
C ASP A 68 19.68 -14.70 2.41
N VAL A 69 18.43 -14.89 2.81
CA VAL A 69 17.33 -13.94 2.63
C VAL A 69 17.40 -12.84 3.69
N ASP A 70 17.59 -11.60 3.24
CA ASP A 70 17.70 -10.42 4.11
C ASP A 70 16.33 -9.78 4.40
N LEU A 71 15.39 -9.82 3.44
CA LEU A 71 14.03 -9.28 3.54
C LEU A 71 13.04 -10.24 2.91
N VAL A 72 11.97 -10.57 3.62
CA VAL A 72 10.84 -11.35 3.10
C VAL A 72 9.79 -10.39 2.56
N TYR A 73 9.50 -10.46 1.26
CA TYR A 73 8.39 -9.75 0.64
C TYR A 73 7.16 -10.67 0.58
N VAL A 74 6.12 -10.33 1.34
CA VAL A 74 4.87 -11.11 1.42
C VAL A 74 3.91 -10.64 0.34
N ALA A 75 3.83 -11.40 -0.75
CA ALA A 75 3.08 -11.10 -1.99
C ALA A 75 1.92 -12.10 -2.21
N THR A 76 1.30 -12.54 -1.13
CA THR A 76 0.16 -13.47 -1.11
C THR A 76 -1.19 -12.70 -1.17
N PRO A 77 -2.35 -13.38 -1.31
CA PRO A 77 -3.64 -12.72 -1.04
C PRO A 77 -3.76 -12.24 0.41
N HIS A 78 -4.54 -11.18 0.65
CA HIS A 78 -4.70 -10.52 1.97
C HIS A 78 -4.94 -11.51 3.11
N SER A 79 -5.79 -12.51 2.90
CA SER A 79 -6.14 -13.53 3.90
C SER A 79 -4.98 -14.41 4.39
N HIS A 80 -3.83 -14.36 3.71
CA HIS A 80 -2.65 -15.14 4.06
C HIS A 80 -1.53 -14.28 4.63
N HIS A 81 -1.67 -12.94 4.61
CA HIS A 81 -0.63 -12.03 5.09
C HIS A 81 -0.28 -12.29 6.55
N PHE A 82 -1.29 -12.43 7.41
CA PHE A 82 -1.11 -12.62 8.85
C PHE A 82 -0.25 -13.85 9.17
N ASP A 83 -0.67 -15.03 8.70
CA ASP A 83 0.01 -16.28 9.04
C ASP A 83 1.45 -16.31 8.51
N VAL A 84 1.67 -15.82 7.28
CA VAL A 84 2.99 -15.78 6.64
C VAL A 84 3.91 -14.79 7.35
N THR A 85 3.42 -13.60 7.67
CA THR A 85 4.20 -12.57 8.34
C THR A 85 4.55 -12.99 9.76
N CYS A 86 3.62 -13.57 10.52
CA CYS A 86 3.91 -14.13 11.84
C CYS A 86 5.02 -15.18 11.78
N GLN A 87 4.97 -16.11 10.83
CA GLN A 87 6.01 -17.14 10.66
C GLN A 87 7.38 -16.50 10.38
N ALA A 88 7.44 -15.49 9.52
CA ALA A 88 8.69 -14.81 9.17
C ALA A 88 9.25 -14.03 10.37
N LEU A 89 8.42 -13.23 11.05
CA LEU A 89 8.84 -12.46 12.23
C LEU A 89 9.29 -13.36 13.39
N MET A 90 8.61 -14.50 13.60
CA MET A 90 9.01 -15.48 14.61
C MET A 90 10.34 -16.17 14.31
N ALA A 91 10.77 -16.17 13.04
CA ALA A 91 12.08 -16.60 12.57
C ALA A 91 13.10 -15.44 12.46
N ASP A 92 12.80 -14.28 13.06
CA ASP A 92 13.62 -13.06 13.04
C ASP A 92 13.92 -12.53 11.60
N LYS A 93 13.00 -12.80 10.64
CA LYS A 93 13.13 -12.31 9.27
C LYS A 93 12.43 -10.96 9.11
N PRO A 94 13.16 -9.92 8.64
CA PRO A 94 12.57 -8.66 8.21
C PRO A 94 11.48 -8.87 7.16
N CYS A 95 10.38 -8.12 7.24
CA CYS A 95 9.24 -8.27 6.35
C CYS A 95 8.82 -6.94 5.70
N LEU A 96 8.56 -6.99 4.38
CA LEU A 96 7.75 -6.03 3.64
C LEU A 96 6.47 -6.76 3.21
N VAL A 97 5.31 -6.27 3.62
CA VAL A 97 4.02 -6.96 3.41
C VAL A 97 3.15 -6.16 2.47
N GLU A 98 2.61 -6.80 1.45
CA GLU A 98 1.68 -6.16 0.51
C GLU A 98 0.46 -5.54 1.20
N LYS A 99 -0.03 -4.48 0.57
CA LYS A 99 -1.27 -3.81 0.95
C LYS A 99 -2.50 -4.64 0.46
N ALA A 100 -3.67 -4.60 1.10
CA ALA A 100 -3.85 -4.10 2.46
C ALA A 100 -3.12 -5.00 3.45
N PHE A 101 -2.57 -4.40 4.49
CA PHE A 101 -1.59 -5.06 5.35
C PHE A 101 -2.04 -6.42 5.90
N MET A 102 -3.24 -6.45 6.50
CA MET A 102 -3.87 -7.66 7.05
C MET A 102 -5.36 -7.70 6.68
N ALA A 103 -6.07 -8.73 7.13
CA ALA A 103 -7.51 -8.84 6.94
C ALA A 103 -8.30 -7.82 7.78
N ASN A 104 -7.76 -7.43 8.94
CA ASN A 104 -8.40 -6.51 9.89
C ASN A 104 -7.38 -5.89 10.87
N CYS A 105 -7.88 -4.93 11.64
CA CYS A 105 -7.11 -4.17 12.62
C CYS A 105 -6.54 -5.06 13.75
N ARG A 106 -7.24 -6.12 14.14
CA ARG A 106 -6.77 -7.05 15.18
C ARG A 106 -5.52 -7.82 14.72
N GLU A 107 -5.57 -8.41 13.52
CA GLU A 107 -4.41 -9.09 12.94
C GLU A 107 -3.23 -8.11 12.76
N THR A 108 -3.52 -6.87 12.36
CA THR A 108 -2.53 -5.79 12.26
C THR A 108 -1.86 -5.51 13.60
N TYR A 109 -2.64 -5.36 14.67
CA TYR A 109 -2.11 -5.14 16.02
C TYR A 109 -1.21 -6.29 16.48
N ASP A 110 -1.65 -7.53 16.29
CA ASP A 110 -0.90 -8.71 16.73
C ASP A 110 0.46 -8.82 15.98
N VAL A 111 0.48 -8.58 14.68
CA VAL A 111 1.71 -8.62 13.86
C VAL A 111 2.66 -7.48 14.25
N ILE A 112 2.16 -6.27 14.42
CA ILE A 112 2.98 -5.11 14.85
C ILE A 112 3.57 -5.37 16.23
N ARG A 113 2.78 -5.90 17.16
CA ARG A 113 3.25 -6.25 18.50
C ARG A 113 4.40 -7.26 18.44
N ILE A 114 4.28 -8.33 17.63
CA ILE A 114 5.36 -9.31 17.44
C ILE A 114 6.63 -8.63 16.93
N ALA A 115 6.52 -7.78 15.90
CA ALA A 115 7.66 -7.07 15.31
C ALA A 115 8.39 -6.20 16.36
N ILE A 116 7.63 -5.44 17.16
CA ILE A 116 8.18 -4.57 18.22
C ILE A 116 8.85 -5.39 19.32
N GLU A 117 8.16 -6.43 19.85
CA GLU A 117 8.67 -7.29 20.93
C GLU A 117 9.98 -8.00 20.53
N ARG A 118 10.05 -8.44 19.27
CA ARG A 118 11.24 -9.11 18.73
C ARG A 118 12.29 -8.16 18.15
N ARG A 119 11.96 -6.88 18.00
CA ARG A 119 12.80 -5.87 17.32
C ARG A 119 13.18 -6.28 15.89
N VAL A 120 12.23 -6.86 15.17
CA VAL A 120 12.38 -7.26 13.76
C VAL A 120 11.71 -6.22 12.87
N PHE A 121 12.38 -5.86 11.78
CA PHE A 121 11.85 -4.90 10.81
C PHE A 121 10.55 -5.38 10.18
N LEU A 122 9.58 -4.47 10.09
CA LEU A 122 8.28 -4.68 9.47
C LEU A 122 7.84 -3.41 8.75
N ALA A 123 7.36 -3.53 7.52
CA ALA A 123 6.79 -2.42 6.75
C ALA A 123 5.62 -2.88 5.89
N GLU A 124 4.67 -1.98 5.61
CA GLU A 124 3.60 -2.18 4.65
C GLU A 124 4.00 -1.61 3.28
N ALA A 125 3.75 -2.37 2.22
CA ALA A 125 4.04 -2.02 0.84
C ALA A 125 2.92 -1.15 0.22
N VAL A 126 2.65 0.01 0.80
CA VAL A 126 1.86 1.05 0.13
C VAL A 126 2.80 1.86 -0.75
N TRP A 127 3.22 1.28 -1.86
CA TRP A 127 4.30 1.76 -2.73
C TRP A 127 4.21 3.24 -3.12
N THR A 128 2.98 3.79 -3.25
CA THR A 128 2.75 5.22 -3.53
C THR A 128 3.37 6.13 -2.47
N ARG A 129 3.38 5.73 -1.19
CA ARG A 129 3.91 6.54 -0.09
C ARG A 129 5.43 6.72 -0.14
N TYR A 130 6.12 5.82 -0.81
CA TYR A 130 7.58 5.82 -0.94
C TYR A 130 8.07 6.64 -2.13
N GLN A 131 7.17 7.07 -3.03
CA GLN A 131 7.56 7.80 -4.24
C GLN A 131 7.99 9.23 -3.94
N PRO A 132 9.06 9.73 -4.57
CA PRO A 132 9.60 11.09 -4.34
C PRO A 132 8.59 12.20 -4.60
N ILE A 133 7.62 11.99 -5.49
CA ILE A 133 6.57 12.95 -5.81
C ILE A 133 5.72 13.33 -4.61
N VAL A 134 5.61 12.44 -3.62
CA VAL A 134 4.86 12.69 -2.38
C VAL A 134 5.44 13.89 -1.62
N ASP A 135 6.77 13.99 -1.52
CA ASP A 135 7.41 15.11 -0.87
C ASP A 135 7.24 16.40 -1.68
N THR A 136 7.28 16.32 -3.01
CA THR A 136 6.99 17.47 -3.88
C THR A 136 5.58 18.02 -3.62
N ILE A 137 4.57 17.15 -3.59
CA ILE A 137 3.18 17.55 -3.31
C ILE A 137 3.07 18.18 -1.90
N ARG A 138 3.71 17.58 -0.89
CA ARG A 138 3.75 18.14 0.48
C ARG A 138 4.33 19.56 0.48
N GLN A 139 5.43 19.78 -0.22
CA GLN A 139 6.06 21.09 -0.30
C GLN A 139 5.16 22.13 -0.99
N LEU A 140 4.45 21.76 -2.05
CA LEU A 140 3.47 22.64 -2.70
C LEU A 140 2.34 23.04 -1.74
N ILE A 141 1.86 22.13 -0.92
CA ILE A 141 0.82 22.42 0.09
C ILE A 141 1.39 23.33 1.19
N ILE A 142 2.53 22.96 1.79
CA ILE A 142 3.15 23.68 2.92
C ILE A 142 3.58 25.09 2.52
N SER A 143 4.07 25.28 1.29
CA SER A 143 4.46 26.60 0.78
C SER A 143 3.27 27.53 0.50
N GLY A 144 2.03 27.06 0.67
CA GLY A 144 0.82 27.85 0.40
C GLY A 144 0.54 28.05 -1.08
N ARG A 145 1.10 27.20 -1.96
CA ARG A 145 0.95 27.33 -3.42
C ARG A 145 -0.49 27.35 -3.91
N ILE A 146 -1.39 26.72 -3.17
CA ILE A 146 -2.83 26.67 -3.45
C ILE A 146 -3.67 27.38 -2.37
N GLY A 147 -3.04 28.10 -1.46
CA GLY A 147 -3.70 28.66 -0.26
C GLY A 147 -4.07 27.57 0.75
N GLU A 148 -5.14 27.79 1.53
CA GLU A 148 -5.61 26.81 2.52
C GLU A 148 -6.39 25.68 1.83
N PRO A 149 -6.01 24.40 1.97
CA PRO A 149 -6.78 23.27 1.47
C PRO A 149 -8.18 23.20 2.08
N ARG A 150 -9.22 22.97 1.26
CA ARG A 150 -10.63 22.94 1.69
C ARG A 150 -11.36 21.67 1.22
N LEU A 151 -10.93 21.09 0.11
CA LEU A 151 -11.55 19.91 -0.46
C LEU A 151 -10.48 18.99 -1.03
N VAL A 152 -10.57 17.70 -0.70
CA VAL A 152 -9.80 16.63 -1.35
C VAL A 152 -10.75 15.67 -2.02
N THR A 153 -10.46 15.34 -3.27
CA THR A 153 -11.16 14.25 -3.97
C THR A 153 -10.13 13.24 -4.47
N ALA A 154 -10.44 11.96 -4.38
CA ALA A 154 -9.60 10.90 -4.92
C ALA A 154 -10.45 9.75 -5.44
N THR A 155 -10.16 9.32 -6.67
CA THR A 155 -10.84 8.20 -7.30
C THR A 155 -9.82 7.13 -7.70
N LEU A 156 -10.20 5.85 -7.60
CA LEU A 156 -9.43 4.74 -8.14
C LEU A 156 -10.36 3.65 -8.64
N GLY A 157 -10.31 3.37 -9.93
CA GLY A 157 -11.18 2.39 -10.55
C GLY A 157 -10.47 1.50 -11.58
N TYR A 158 -10.60 0.18 -11.41
CA TYR A 158 -10.11 -0.82 -12.35
C TYR A 158 -11.16 -1.89 -12.60
N SER A 159 -11.43 -2.24 -13.86
CA SER A 159 -12.37 -3.32 -14.20
C SER A 159 -11.76 -4.68 -13.90
N MET A 160 -12.02 -5.20 -12.70
CA MET A 160 -11.49 -6.48 -12.23
C MET A 160 -12.45 -7.25 -11.29
N GLY A 161 -13.73 -6.90 -11.32
CA GLY A 161 -14.74 -7.47 -10.42
C GLY A 161 -14.97 -8.98 -10.55
N ASN A 162 -14.44 -9.63 -11.60
CA ASN A 162 -14.51 -11.08 -11.76
C ASN A 162 -13.32 -11.86 -11.15
N LYS A 163 -12.33 -11.16 -10.60
CA LYS A 163 -11.16 -11.82 -10.01
C LYS A 163 -11.48 -12.39 -8.63
N PRO A 164 -11.05 -13.64 -8.33
CA PRO A 164 -11.31 -14.28 -7.02
C PRO A 164 -10.90 -13.41 -5.83
N ARG A 165 -9.76 -12.72 -5.90
CA ARG A 165 -9.26 -11.83 -4.83
C ARG A 165 -10.16 -10.62 -4.54
N ILE A 166 -11.09 -10.28 -5.45
CA ILE A 166 -12.10 -9.22 -5.25
C ILE A 166 -13.42 -9.82 -4.76
N MET A 167 -13.80 -10.98 -5.32
CA MET A 167 -15.12 -11.56 -5.13
C MET A 167 -15.24 -12.49 -3.92
N GLN A 168 -14.13 -13.03 -3.42
CA GLN A 168 -14.17 -14.07 -2.39
C GLN A 168 -13.92 -13.50 -0.98
N PRO A 169 -14.88 -13.64 -0.03
CA PRO A 169 -14.70 -13.27 1.37
C PRO A 169 -13.53 -14.00 2.03
N GLU A 170 -13.27 -15.26 1.63
CA GLU A 170 -12.17 -16.09 2.13
C GLU A 170 -10.80 -15.54 1.76
N LEU A 171 -10.72 -14.70 0.72
CA LEU A 171 -9.50 -14.00 0.31
C LEU A 171 -9.43 -12.56 0.81
N CYS A 172 -10.39 -12.14 1.66
CA CYS A 172 -10.55 -10.75 2.10
C CYS A 172 -10.73 -9.81 0.91
N GLY A 173 -11.71 -10.16 0.03
CA GLY A 173 -12.01 -9.43 -1.19
C GLY A 173 -12.66 -8.07 -0.91
N GLY A 174 -13.00 -7.39 -1.99
CA GLY A 174 -13.65 -6.07 -1.96
C GLY A 174 -12.77 -4.97 -2.53
N ALA A 175 -13.43 -3.93 -3.00
CA ALA A 175 -12.77 -2.74 -3.56
C ALA A 175 -12.11 -1.90 -2.46
N LEU A 176 -12.62 -1.89 -1.24
CA LEU A 176 -12.05 -1.09 -0.15
C LEU A 176 -10.62 -1.52 0.17
N LEU A 177 -10.38 -2.82 0.43
CA LEU A 177 -9.04 -3.30 0.76
C LEU A 177 -8.09 -3.24 -0.44
N ASP A 178 -8.59 -3.55 -1.65
CA ASP A 178 -7.72 -3.62 -2.83
C ASP A 178 -7.40 -2.24 -3.43
N LEU A 179 -8.36 -1.31 -3.43
CA LEU A 179 -8.28 0.00 -4.08
C LEU A 179 -8.51 1.17 -3.12
N GLY A 180 -9.50 1.08 -2.24
CA GLY A 180 -9.84 2.14 -1.30
C GLY A 180 -8.70 2.48 -0.33
N VAL A 181 -7.84 1.50 -0.03
CA VAL A 181 -6.60 1.71 0.73
C VAL A 181 -5.73 2.82 0.14
N TYR A 182 -5.66 2.94 -1.18
CA TYR A 182 -4.91 4.02 -1.84
C TYR A 182 -5.56 5.39 -1.67
N ALA A 183 -6.90 5.46 -1.79
CA ALA A 183 -7.63 6.71 -1.60
C ALA A 183 -7.54 7.22 -0.15
N LEU A 184 -7.61 6.32 0.83
CA LEU A 184 -7.38 6.65 2.25
C LEU A 184 -5.94 7.10 2.51
N ASN A 185 -4.96 6.39 1.96
CA ASN A 185 -3.55 6.78 2.04
C ASN A 185 -3.29 8.11 1.33
N PHE A 186 -3.94 8.40 0.19
CA PHE A 186 -3.81 9.68 -0.50
C PHE A 186 -4.17 10.86 0.40
N VAL A 187 -5.28 10.77 1.13
CA VAL A 187 -5.63 11.81 2.13
C VAL A 187 -4.61 11.85 3.24
N ARG A 188 -4.30 10.70 3.83
CA ARG A 188 -3.48 10.62 5.04
C ARG A 188 -2.02 11.04 4.82
N MET A 189 -1.46 10.79 3.61
CA MET A 189 -0.10 11.24 3.24
C MET A 189 0.08 12.75 3.32
N PHE A 190 -0.96 13.51 2.99
CA PHE A 190 -0.89 14.96 2.90
C PHE A 190 -1.56 15.65 4.09
N PHE A 191 -2.54 15.01 4.71
CA PHE A 191 -3.33 15.56 5.80
C PHE A 191 -3.43 14.55 6.96
N PRO A 192 -2.36 14.42 7.79
CA PRO A 192 -2.36 13.54 8.96
C PRO A 192 -3.17 14.12 10.13
N LEU A 193 -4.42 14.50 9.86
CA LEU A 193 -5.33 15.15 10.78
C LEU A 193 -6.32 14.14 11.38
N PRO A 194 -6.91 14.41 12.56
CA PRO A 194 -7.98 13.61 13.12
C PRO A 194 -9.21 13.62 12.21
N VAL A 195 -9.87 12.47 12.09
CA VAL A 195 -11.18 12.34 11.41
C VAL A 195 -12.28 12.62 12.42
N SER A 196 -13.08 13.66 12.20
CA SER A 196 -14.24 14.00 13.04
C SER A 196 -15.55 13.36 12.55
N SER A 197 -15.63 13.03 11.27
CA SER A 197 -16.78 12.32 10.68
C SER A 197 -16.32 11.43 9.53
N MET A 198 -16.88 10.23 9.48
CA MET A 198 -16.66 9.26 8.42
C MET A 198 -17.98 8.63 8.00
N GLN A 199 -18.30 8.71 6.71
CA GLN A 199 -19.52 8.14 6.13
C GLN A 199 -19.17 7.36 4.87
N CYS A 200 -19.88 6.28 4.59
CA CYS A 200 -19.67 5.51 3.37
C CYS A 200 -20.94 4.87 2.86
N SER A 201 -20.93 4.57 1.57
CA SER A 201 -21.91 3.72 0.90
C SER A 201 -21.17 2.77 -0.05
N CYS A 202 -21.79 1.63 -0.37
CA CYS A 202 -21.19 0.70 -1.33
C CYS A 202 -22.26 -0.04 -2.15
N VAL A 203 -21.81 -0.50 -3.33
CA VAL A 203 -22.49 -1.53 -4.11
C VAL A 203 -21.79 -2.85 -3.84
N LYS A 204 -22.57 -3.87 -3.48
CA LYS A 204 -22.04 -5.20 -3.17
C LYS A 204 -22.22 -6.17 -4.33
N SER A 205 -21.31 -7.14 -4.41
CA SER A 205 -21.46 -8.34 -5.23
C SER A 205 -22.44 -9.33 -4.58
N ASP A 206 -22.78 -10.39 -5.33
CA ASP A 206 -23.59 -11.52 -4.83
C ASP A 206 -22.91 -12.26 -3.68
N THR A 207 -21.59 -12.14 -3.54
CA THR A 207 -20.80 -12.72 -2.43
C THR A 207 -20.73 -11.83 -1.20
N GLY A 208 -21.36 -10.64 -1.23
CA GLY A 208 -21.39 -9.68 -0.14
C GLY A 208 -20.17 -8.76 -0.04
N MET A 209 -19.21 -8.87 -0.98
CA MET A 209 -18.05 -7.98 -1.03
C MET A 209 -18.43 -6.65 -1.68
N ASP A 210 -17.88 -5.54 -1.19
CA ASP A 210 -18.01 -4.23 -1.83
C ASP A 210 -17.24 -4.24 -3.16
N ILE A 211 -17.93 -3.92 -4.25
CA ILE A 211 -17.30 -3.82 -5.57
C ILE A 211 -17.13 -2.38 -6.03
N THR A 212 -17.89 -1.46 -5.42
CA THR A 212 -17.75 -0.01 -5.58
C THR A 212 -18.12 0.65 -4.26
N ASN A 213 -17.34 1.60 -3.80
CA ASN A 213 -17.64 2.36 -2.59
C ASN A 213 -17.36 3.85 -2.77
N ALA A 214 -18.08 4.65 -1.98
CA ALA A 214 -17.86 6.07 -1.82
C ALA A 214 -17.71 6.37 -0.33
N ILE A 215 -16.72 7.18 0.01
CA ILE A 215 -16.35 7.53 1.38
C ILE A 215 -16.26 9.04 1.48
N THR A 216 -16.91 9.62 2.50
CA THR A 216 -16.77 11.03 2.86
C THR A 216 -16.12 11.12 4.23
N LEU A 217 -15.02 11.87 4.32
CA LEU A 217 -14.33 12.16 5.58
C LEU A 217 -14.41 13.66 5.85
N VAL A 218 -14.56 14.03 7.12
CA VAL A 218 -14.33 15.38 7.62
C VAL A 218 -13.13 15.31 8.56
N LEU A 219 -12.08 16.07 8.25
CA LEU A 219 -10.87 16.14 9.07
C LEU A 219 -10.87 17.44 9.87
N ASP A 220 -10.47 17.36 11.15
CA ASP A 220 -10.32 18.52 12.03
C ASP A 220 -8.87 18.96 12.12
N GLY A 221 -8.60 20.27 12.13
CA GLY A 221 -7.28 20.81 12.44
C GLY A 221 -6.64 21.75 11.42
N GLY A 222 -7.38 22.22 10.43
CA GLY A 222 -6.95 23.37 9.63
C GLY A 222 -7.01 24.67 10.46
N ARG A 223 -6.17 25.68 10.13
CA ARG A 223 -6.17 27.00 10.78
C ARG A 223 -7.55 27.65 10.85
N ASP A 224 -8.41 27.36 9.90
CA ASP A 224 -9.75 27.95 9.72
C ASP A 224 -10.87 26.91 9.64
N GLY A 225 -10.69 25.72 10.19
CA GLY A 225 -11.77 24.74 10.28
C GLY A 225 -11.46 23.37 9.68
N GLN A 226 -12.45 22.79 9.06
CA GLN A 226 -12.49 21.39 8.62
C GLN A 226 -12.08 21.25 7.14
N LEU A 227 -11.48 20.10 6.82
CA LEU A 227 -11.19 19.67 5.47
C LEU A 227 -12.14 18.53 5.06
N LEU A 228 -12.90 18.73 4.00
CA LEU A 228 -13.79 17.71 3.44
C LEU A 228 -13.04 16.86 2.43
N CYS A 229 -13.16 15.52 2.55
CA CYS A 229 -12.59 14.57 1.61
C CYS A 229 -13.66 13.66 1.03
N ASN A 230 -13.70 13.53 -0.30
CA ASN A 230 -14.60 12.61 -1.02
C ASN A 230 -13.76 11.59 -1.80
N LEU A 231 -13.87 10.34 -1.43
CA LEU A 231 -13.07 9.24 -1.95
C LEU A 231 -13.98 8.22 -2.63
N GLN A 232 -13.52 7.64 -3.73
CA GLN A 232 -14.25 6.59 -4.43
C GLN A 232 -13.30 5.49 -4.86
N SER A 233 -13.73 4.25 -4.73
CA SER A 233 -13.00 3.12 -5.31
C SER A 233 -13.95 2.12 -5.95
N SER A 234 -13.55 1.55 -7.09
CA SER A 234 -14.36 0.60 -7.82
C SER A 234 -13.50 -0.50 -8.47
N ALA A 235 -13.87 -1.75 -8.20
CA ALA A 235 -13.37 -2.91 -8.94
C ALA A 235 -14.24 -3.28 -10.14
N ALA A 236 -15.32 -2.53 -10.39
CA ALA A 236 -16.32 -2.82 -11.42
C ALA A 236 -16.22 -1.95 -12.67
N CYS A 237 -15.45 -0.87 -12.63
CA CYS A 237 -15.34 0.06 -13.76
C CYS A 237 -13.91 0.57 -13.92
N VAL A 238 -13.63 1.18 -15.07
CA VAL A 238 -12.42 1.95 -15.31
C VAL A 238 -12.68 3.39 -14.82
N GLY A 239 -11.95 3.80 -13.77
CA GLY A 239 -11.98 5.17 -13.25
C GLY A 239 -10.98 6.09 -13.94
N ASP A 240 -11.06 7.38 -13.61
CA ASP A 240 -10.07 8.38 -14.04
C ASP A 240 -8.77 8.33 -13.18
N ASN A 241 -8.85 7.75 -12.00
CA ASN A 241 -7.76 7.54 -11.03
C ASN A 241 -7.13 8.85 -10.50
N ILE A 242 -7.82 9.98 -10.66
CA ILE A 242 -7.33 11.32 -10.36
C ILE A 242 -7.48 11.64 -8.87
N GLY A 243 -6.47 12.36 -8.34
CA GLY A 243 -6.54 13.04 -7.06
C GLY A 243 -6.57 14.56 -7.25
N VAL A 244 -7.42 15.26 -6.49
CA VAL A 244 -7.44 16.73 -6.49
C VAL A 244 -7.36 17.24 -5.07
N ILE A 245 -6.44 18.17 -4.83
CA ILE A 245 -6.33 18.94 -3.58
C ILE A 245 -6.67 20.38 -3.92
N ALA A 246 -7.87 20.83 -3.53
CA ALA A 246 -8.37 22.15 -3.80
C ALA A 246 -8.21 23.07 -2.57
N GLY A 247 -7.58 24.20 -2.79
CA GLY A 247 -7.37 25.24 -1.80
C GLY A 247 -8.05 26.56 -2.18
N THR A 248 -7.87 27.57 -1.33
CA THR A 248 -8.50 28.89 -1.47
C THR A 248 -7.91 29.73 -2.62
N GLN A 249 -6.71 29.37 -3.11
CA GLN A 249 -6.00 30.12 -4.15
C GLN A 249 -5.59 29.27 -5.35
N GLY A 250 -6.05 28.03 -5.44
CA GLY A 250 -5.74 27.14 -6.54
C GLY A 250 -5.99 25.68 -6.20
N ASN A 251 -5.53 24.79 -7.06
CA ASN A 251 -5.59 23.36 -6.82
C ASN A 251 -4.39 22.62 -7.40
N LEU A 252 -4.16 21.42 -6.87
CA LEU A 252 -3.25 20.41 -7.41
C LEU A 252 -4.10 19.31 -8.02
N ILE A 253 -3.78 18.92 -9.26
CA ILE A 253 -4.37 17.75 -9.92
C ILE A 253 -3.27 16.71 -10.08
N ILE A 254 -3.47 15.56 -9.46
CA ILE A 254 -2.59 14.41 -9.51
C ILE A 254 -3.21 13.40 -10.47
N ASP A 255 -2.52 13.08 -11.56
CA ASP A 255 -3.05 12.29 -12.68
C ASP A 255 -3.40 10.84 -12.33
N ASN A 256 -2.75 10.29 -11.30
CA ASN A 256 -3.03 8.95 -10.80
C ASN A 256 -2.65 8.82 -9.33
N ILE A 257 -3.62 8.59 -8.43
CA ILE A 257 -3.35 8.46 -7.00
C ILE A 257 -2.58 7.18 -6.63
N ASN A 258 -2.59 6.19 -7.50
CA ASN A 258 -1.90 4.93 -7.30
C ASN A 258 -0.44 4.99 -7.77
N ASN A 259 -0.16 5.67 -8.89
CA ASN A 259 1.18 5.90 -9.41
C ASN A 259 1.25 7.28 -10.08
N PRO A 260 1.37 8.35 -9.32
CA PRO A 260 1.46 9.70 -9.87
C PRO A 260 2.62 9.84 -10.85
N GLN A 261 2.33 10.34 -12.05
CA GLN A 261 3.34 10.66 -13.06
C GLN A 261 3.46 12.17 -13.26
N THR A 262 2.35 12.88 -13.01
CA THR A 262 2.31 14.33 -13.11
C THR A 262 1.48 14.97 -12.00
N VAL A 263 1.90 16.19 -11.62
CA VAL A 263 1.12 17.09 -10.76
C VAL A 263 0.92 18.39 -11.50
N THR A 264 -0.33 18.70 -11.84
CA THR A 264 -0.70 19.99 -12.43
C THR A 264 -1.08 20.97 -11.33
N VAL A 265 -0.44 22.14 -11.34
CA VAL A 265 -0.71 23.26 -10.43
C VAL A 265 -1.54 24.28 -11.16
N ASN A 266 -2.73 24.60 -10.63
CA ASN A 266 -3.57 25.68 -11.12
C ASN A 266 -3.69 26.76 -10.04
N GLY A 267 -3.66 28.03 -10.47
CA GLY A 267 -3.92 29.20 -9.65
C GLY A 267 -5.41 29.55 -9.54
N PRO A 268 -5.74 30.76 -9.08
CA PRO A 268 -7.11 31.27 -9.06
C PRO A 268 -7.78 31.16 -10.42
N ASP A 269 -9.10 31.00 -10.42
CA ASP A 269 -9.93 30.85 -11.65
C ASP A 269 -9.48 29.72 -12.58
N ARG A 270 -8.81 28.68 -12.03
CA ARG A 270 -8.26 27.55 -12.76
C ARG A 270 -7.21 27.94 -13.82
N THR A 271 -6.55 29.06 -13.63
CA THR A 271 -5.45 29.47 -14.51
C THR A 271 -4.31 28.47 -14.35
N TYR A 272 -3.93 27.82 -15.45
CA TYR A 272 -2.78 26.90 -15.47
C TYR A 272 -1.50 27.63 -15.06
N VAL A 273 -0.73 27.02 -14.19
CA VAL A 273 0.57 27.54 -13.74
C VAL A 273 1.70 26.68 -14.27
N GLU A 274 1.71 25.39 -13.89
CA GLU A 274 2.78 24.47 -14.27
C GLU A 274 2.34 23.01 -14.16
N THR A 275 3.07 22.11 -14.81
CA THR A 275 2.99 20.67 -14.59
C THR A 275 4.35 20.15 -14.17
N ILE A 276 4.39 19.45 -13.05
CA ILE A 276 5.57 18.80 -12.51
C ILE A 276 5.52 17.33 -12.93
N HIS A 277 6.61 16.85 -13.52
CA HIS A 277 6.75 15.46 -13.94
C HIS A 277 7.62 14.69 -12.95
N VAL A 278 7.29 13.43 -12.69
CA VAL A 278 8.17 12.55 -11.92
C VAL A 278 9.39 12.14 -12.76
N PRO A 279 10.53 11.84 -12.13
CA PRO A 279 11.67 11.21 -12.80
C PRO A 279 11.25 9.86 -13.41
N GLN A 280 12.04 9.40 -14.41
CA GLN A 280 11.82 8.08 -14.98
C GLN A 280 11.93 7.00 -13.89
N GLN A 281 10.95 6.12 -13.84
CA GLN A 281 10.84 5.01 -12.89
C GLN A 281 11.15 3.67 -13.59
N ILE A 282 11.60 2.69 -12.83
CA ILE A 282 11.63 1.28 -13.29
C ILE A 282 10.19 0.77 -13.36
N THR A 283 9.48 0.84 -12.25
CA THR A 283 8.06 0.47 -12.14
C THR A 283 7.28 1.36 -11.17
N GLY A 284 7.98 2.15 -10.33
CA GLY A 284 7.47 2.90 -9.18
C GLY A 284 7.51 2.13 -7.85
N TYR A 285 7.73 0.80 -7.87
CA TYR A 285 7.92 -0.02 -6.67
C TYR A 285 9.36 0.00 -6.15
N GLU A 286 10.33 0.46 -6.91
CA GLU A 286 11.75 0.51 -6.52
C GLU A 286 11.97 1.26 -5.21
N TYR A 287 11.23 2.32 -5.00
CA TYR A 287 11.38 3.19 -3.82
C TYR A 287 11.06 2.49 -2.50
N GLU A 288 10.10 1.56 -2.46
CA GLU A 288 9.80 0.82 -1.22
C GLU A 288 10.89 -0.18 -0.85
N PHE A 289 11.49 -0.86 -1.84
CA PHE A 289 12.62 -1.77 -1.60
C PHE A 289 13.87 -0.99 -1.15
N GLN A 290 14.15 0.14 -1.78
CA GLN A 290 15.26 1.02 -1.40
C GLN A 290 15.05 1.62 0.00
N ALA A 291 13.83 2.03 0.34
CA ALA A 291 13.50 2.53 1.68
C ALA A 291 13.65 1.43 2.75
N CYS A 292 13.23 0.19 2.45
CA CYS A 292 13.45 -0.94 3.34
C CYS A 292 14.94 -1.23 3.52
N ARG A 293 15.73 -1.22 2.43
CA ARG A 293 17.18 -1.38 2.50
C ARG A 293 17.82 -0.33 3.40
N GLN A 294 17.48 0.94 3.21
CA GLN A 294 18.03 2.03 4.02
C GLN A 294 17.66 1.88 5.50
N ALA A 295 16.39 1.58 5.79
CA ALA A 295 15.94 1.37 7.17
C ALA A 295 16.67 0.19 7.85
N LEU A 296 16.92 -0.90 7.12
CA LEU A 296 17.70 -2.04 7.61
C LEU A 296 19.18 -1.69 7.84
N LEU A 297 19.78 -0.86 7.00
CA LEU A 297 21.13 -0.32 7.19
C LEU A 297 21.21 0.52 8.47
N ASP A 298 20.23 1.37 8.69
CA ASP A 298 20.12 2.26 9.85
C ASP A 298 19.72 1.52 11.15
N GLY A 299 19.44 0.21 11.07
CA GLY A 299 18.99 -0.58 12.22
C GLY A 299 17.60 -0.20 12.72
N LYS A 300 16.77 0.42 11.87
CA LYS A 300 15.36 0.75 12.16
C LYS A 300 14.49 -0.49 12.06
N ILE A 301 13.34 -0.47 12.74
CA ILE A 301 12.35 -1.55 12.71
C ILE A 301 11.14 -1.25 11.81
N GLU A 302 11.10 -0.08 11.20
CA GLU A 302 10.05 0.39 10.29
C GLU A 302 10.61 1.42 9.31
N THR A 303 9.83 1.82 8.30
CA THR A 303 10.17 2.90 7.37
C THR A 303 9.53 4.22 7.77
N GLU A 304 10.17 5.35 7.46
CA GLU A 304 9.61 6.69 7.72
C GLU A 304 8.42 7.02 6.78
N ALA A 305 8.42 6.49 5.55
CA ALA A 305 7.37 6.74 4.57
C ALA A 305 6.04 6.08 4.95
N MET A 306 6.11 4.91 5.62
CA MET A 306 4.95 4.16 6.10
C MET A 306 5.23 3.60 7.51
N PRO A 307 5.17 4.45 8.55
CA PRO A 307 5.33 3.98 9.94
C PRO A 307 4.22 3.00 10.33
N LEU A 308 4.51 2.06 11.21
CA LEU A 308 3.55 1.06 11.69
C LEU A 308 2.31 1.69 12.35
N SER A 309 2.47 2.88 12.92
CA SER A 309 1.34 3.66 13.44
C SER A 309 0.37 4.11 12.34
N GLU A 310 0.87 4.43 11.15
CA GLU A 310 0.04 4.78 9.99
C GLU A 310 -0.66 3.55 9.41
N THR A 311 0.06 2.42 9.30
CA THR A 311 -0.53 1.12 8.95
C THR A 311 -1.69 0.79 9.88
N MET A 312 -1.49 0.89 11.20
CA MET A 312 -2.52 0.65 12.21
C MET A 312 -3.72 1.59 12.05
N TYR A 313 -3.44 2.88 11.82
CA TYR A 313 -4.47 3.90 11.64
C TYR A 313 -5.34 3.63 10.41
N ILE A 314 -4.76 3.38 9.25
CA ILE A 314 -5.47 3.08 8.00
C ILE A 314 -6.29 1.79 8.13
N MET A 315 -5.71 0.73 8.72
CA MET A 315 -6.43 -0.52 8.94
C MET A 315 -7.64 -0.34 9.88
N SER A 316 -7.53 0.51 10.92
CA SER A 316 -8.65 0.82 11.82
C SER A 316 -9.78 1.55 11.10
N GLN A 317 -9.47 2.49 10.22
CA GLN A 317 -10.46 3.16 9.38
C GLN A 317 -11.15 2.19 8.41
N MET A 318 -10.38 1.32 7.75
CA MET A 318 -10.95 0.31 6.85
C MET A 318 -11.89 -0.66 7.60
N ASP A 319 -11.57 -1.04 8.83
CA ASP A 319 -12.45 -1.88 9.65
C ASP A 319 -13.76 -1.17 10.03
N GLU A 320 -13.71 0.11 10.34
CA GLU A 320 -14.91 0.91 10.61
C GLU A 320 -15.78 1.05 9.36
N LEU A 321 -15.17 1.35 8.20
CA LEU A 321 -15.85 1.42 6.91
C LEU A 321 -16.47 0.07 6.53
N ARG A 322 -15.72 -1.03 6.66
CA ARG A 322 -16.26 -2.38 6.39
C ARG A 322 -17.49 -2.69 7.28
N ARG A 323 -17.41 -2.36 8.58
CA ARG A 323 -18.54 -2.53 9.51
C ARG A 323 -19.77 -1.74 9.06
N SER A 324 -19.58 -0.47 8.69
CA SER A 324 -20.65 0.40 8.20
C SER A 324 -21.27 -0.13 6.90
N MET A 325 -20.45 -0.67 6.00
CA MET A 325 -20.91 -1.32 4.77
C MET A 325 -21.46 -2.73 4.98
N GLY A 326 -21.31 -3.33 6.16
CA GLY A 326 -21.70 -4.72 6.45
C GLY A 326 -20.89 -5.74 5.61
N VAL A 327 -19.61 -5.46 5.36
CA VAL A 327 -18.63 -6.38 4.72
C VAL A 327 -17.92 -7.15 5.82
N VAL A 328 -18.01 -8.48 5.81
CA VAL A 328 -17.48 -9.36 6.85
C VAL A 328 -16.60 -10.43 6.25
N TYR A 329 -15.44 -10.66 6.83
CA TYR A 329 -14.53 -11.72 6.46
C TYR A 329 -14.58 -12.90 7.44
N PRO A 330 -14.23 -14.14 7.00
CA PRO A 330 -14.09 -15.27 7.92
C PRO A 330 -13.11 -15.01 9.07
N MET A 331 -12.07 -14.21 8.84
CA MET A 331 -11.04 -13.84 9.80
C MET A 331 -11.58 -12.97 10.94
N ASP A 332 -12.64 -12.21 10.72
CA ASP A 332 -13.29 -11.38 11.75
C ASP A 332 -13.95 -12.22 12.86
N LYS A 333 -14.24 -13.50 12.57
CA LYS A 333 -14.90 -14.45 13.48
C LYS A 333 -13.92 -15.28 14.32
N LYS A 334 -12.64 -15.27 13.97
CA LYS A 334 -11.61 -15.95 14.78
C LYS A 334 -11.45 -15.19 16.10
N LYS A 335 -11.72 -15.87 17.22
CA LYS A 335 -11.56 -15.29 18.58
C LYS A 335 -10.09 -15.27 19.00
#